data_04db6df98a2233ee6558f628deb3b855
#
_entry.id   04db6df98a2233ee6558f628deb3b855
#
_cell.length_a   1.000
_cell.length_b   1.000
_cell.length_c   1.000
_cell.angle_alpha   90.00
_cell.angle_beta   90.00
_cell.angle_gamma   90.00
#
_symmetry.space_group_name_H-M   'P 1'
#
loop_
_entity.id
_entity.type
_entity.pdbx_description
1 polymer ?
#
loop_
_entity_poly.entity_id
_entity_poly.type
_entity_poly.pdbx_seq_one_letter_code
_entity_poly.pdbx_strand_id
1 'polypeptide(L)'
;WGEWNGRYRDQVRRFLKGDGNTTGPDSDPKFVQVFNGDWGYFNDQGGPHKSVNFICAHDGFTLTDLVSYNNKNNSSVIWPFGPSDGGSDSNDSWNSDLNQELRRQRIRNFFTVQMFSRGVPMIVYGDEFGRTQNGNNNPYNVDGLGTYNNYNMINTDSPNAVSGGYHNNLGTDSNADNKNALFLFAKYVMNLRKNSVALRQSDYSVTYTFKKEDGVTDLSNGDRCVWIRIDGSSKGDSDYLVFINMWTSLVNYTVPAPDSGKKWVRIIDTASWAE
;
A
#
# COMPACT_ATOMS: atom_id res chain seq x y z
N TRP A 1 13.59 -20.11 1.95
CA TRP A 1 13.50 -19.19 0.82
C TRP A 1 12.14 -18.51 0.84
N GLY A 2 12.08 -17.21 0.55
CA GLY A 2 10.88 -16.47 0.23
C GLY A 2 10.88 -16.09 -1.25
N GLU A 3 9.70 -15.81 -1.81
CA GLU A 3 9.53 -15.43 -3.21
C GLU A 3 8.88 -14.05 -3.29
N TRP A 4 9.43 -13.17 -4.12
CA TRP A 4 8.82 -11.88 -4.40
C TRP A 4 7.52 -12.06 -5.14
N ASN A 5 6.42 -11.77 -4.46
CA ASN A 5 5.08 -12.04 -4.98
C ASN A 5 4.61 -10.95 -5.95
N GLY A 6 4.94 -11.12 -7.25
CA GLY A 6 4.48 -10.22 -8.30
C GLY A 6 2.96 -10.21 -8.46
N ARG A 7 2.27 -11.32 -8.17
CA ARG A 7 0.79 -11.38 -8.20
C ARG A 7 0.19 -10.47 -7.12
N TYR A 8 0.78 -10.45 -5.92
CA TYR A 8 0.38 -9.52 -4.88
C TYR A 8 0.48 -8.08 -5.36
N ARG A 9 1.63 -7.68 -5.89
CA ARG A 9 1.86 -6.34 -6.45
C ARG A 9 0.77 -5.95 -7.44
N ASP A 10 0.56 -6.80 -8.44
CA ASP A 10 -0.33 -6.48 -9.55
C ASP A 10 -1.79 -6.41 -9.11
N GLN A 11 -2.26 -7.37 -8.32
CA GLN A 11 -3.64 -7.39 -7.87
C GLN A 11 -3.96 -6.27 -6.88
N VAL A 12 -3.05 -5.94 -5.98
CA VAL A 12 -3.25 -4.83 -5.04
C VAL A 12 -3.24 -3.48 -5.78
N ARG A 13 -2.31 -3.27 -6.71
CA ARG A 13 -2.29 -2.05 -7.52
C ARG A 13 -3.59 -1.87 -8.32
N ARG A 14 -4.02 -2.89 -9.05
CA ARG A 14 -5.25 -2.86 -9.85
C ARG A 14 -6.48 -2.63 -9.00
N PHE A 15 -6.60 -3.32 -7.87
CA PHE A 15 -7.74 -3.15 -6.99
C PHE A 15 -7.84 -1.73 -6.43
N LEU A 16 -6.74 -1.18 -5.89
CA LEU A 16 -6.71 0.17 -5.33
C LEU A 16 -6.83 1.26 -6.40
N LYS A 17 -6.45 0.97 -7.64
CA LYS A 17 -6.69 1.84 -8.78
C LYS A 17 -8.17 1.83 -9.23
N GLY A 18 -8.92 0.78 -8.92
CA GLY A 18 -10.30 0.58 -9.34
C GLY A 18 -10.50 -0.29 -10.57
N ASP A 19 -9.42 -0.81 -11.16
CA ASP A 19 -9.45 -1.64 -12.38
C ASP A 19 -9.46 -3.15 -12.06
N GLY A 20 -9.11 -3.53 -10.83
CA GLY A 20 -8.93 -4.92 -10.43
C GLY A 20 -10.21 -5.60 -9.98
N ASN A 21 -10.19 -6.92 -10.02
CA ASN A 21 -11.23 -7.77 -9.48
C ASN A 21 -11.01 -8.04 -8.00
N THR A 22 -12.12 -8.24 -7.26
CA THR A 22 -12.08 -8.43 -5.81
C THR A 22 -11.80 -9.87 -5.44
N THR A 23 -12.49 -10.82 -6.07
CA THR A 23 -12.35 -12.25 -5.79
C THR A 23 -12.21 -13.06 -7.06
N GLY A 24 -11.55 -14.19 -6.95
CA GLY A 24 -11.33 -15.18 -8.02
C GLY A 24 -10.99 -16.55 -7.44
N PRO A 25 -10.76 -17.55 -8.28
CA PRO A 25 -10.29 -18.86 -7.82
C PRO A 25 -8.82 -18.80 -7.38
N ASP A 26 -8.39 -19.76 -6.57
CA ASP A 26 -6.99 -19.85 -6.11
C ASP A 26 -5.98 -20.00 -7.24
N SER A 27 -6.41 -20.59 -8.37
CA SER A 27 -5.59 -20.70 -9.59
C SER A 27 -5.39 -19.38 -10.34
N ASP A 28 -6.30 -18.39 -10.11
CA ASP A 28 -6.23 -17.03 -10.67
C ASP A 28 -6.59 -16.01 -9.57
N PRO A 29 -5.68 -15.82 -8.61
CA PRO A 29 -5.96 -15.02 -7.41
C PRO A 29 -6.25 -13.57 -7.76
N LYS A 30 -7.18 -12.98 -7.03
CA LYS A 30 -7.55 -11.57 -7.08
C LYS A 30 -7.21 -10.90 -5.75
N PHE A 31 -7.75 -9.72 -5.50
CA PHE A 31 -7.36 -8.92 -4.34
C PHE A 31 -7.48 -9.69 -3.01
N VAL A 32 -8.62 -10.33 -2.72
CA VAL A 32 -8.80 -11.01 -1.43
C VAL A 32 -7.90 -12.23 -1.25
N GLN A 33 -7.62 -12.98 -2.34
CA GLN A 33 -6.73 -14.13 -2.27
C GLN A 33 -5.28 -13.68 -1.96
N VAL A 34 -4.77 -12.66 -2.66
CA VAL A 34 -3.40 -12.17 -2.39
C VAL A 34 -3.31 -11.45 -1.05
N PHE A 35 -4.35 -10.73 -0.61
CA PHE A 35 -4.42 -10.14 0.72
C PHE A 35 -4.36 -11.21 1.81
N ASN A 36 -5.01 -12.35 1.60
CA ASN A 36 -5.01 -13.50 2.51
C ASN A 36 -3.79 -14.41 2.35
N GLY A 37 -2.74 -13.96 1.68
CA GLY A 37 -1.46 -14.68 1.60
C GLY A 37 -1.36 -15.67 0.45
N ASP A 38 -2.20 -15.52 -0.59
CA ASP A 38 -2.12 -16.28 -1.84
C ASP A 38 -2.08 -17.81 -1.61
N TRP A 39 -3.10 -18.29 -0.90
CA TRP A 39 -3.23 -19.70 -0.48
C TRP A 39 -2.96 -20.70 -1.61
N GLY A 40 -3.56 -20.49 -2.78
CA GLY A 40 -3.44 -21.41 -3.92
C GLY A 40 -2.01 -21.62 -4.40
N TYR A 41 -1.09 -20.75 -3.99
CA TYR A 41 0.32 -20.83 -4.39
C TYR A 41 1.25 -21.19 -3.23
N PHE A 42 1.02 -20.65 -2.02
CA PHE A 42 1.98 -20.79 -0.93
C PHE A 42 1.62 -21.86 0.11
N ASN A 43 0.43 -22.47 0.05
CA ASN A 43 0.03 -23.41 1.09
C ASN A 43 0.92 -24.66 1.12
N ASP A 44 1.32 -25.18 -0.03
CA ASP A 44 2.18 -26.36 -0.19
C ASP A 44 3.68 -26.01 -0.15
N GLN A 45 4.03 -24.73 -0.20
CA GLN A 45 5.42 -24.26 -0.13
C GLN A 45 5.85 -23.86 1.29
N GLY A 46 5.04 -24.13 2.29
CA GLY A 46 5.32 -23.89 3.70
C GLY A 46 4.55 -22.71 4.31
N GLY A 47 3.68 -22.04 3.55
CA GLY A 47 2.76 -21.04 4.07
C GLY A 47 3.07 -19.60 3.65
N PRO A 48 2.27 -18.65 4.15
CA PRO A 48 2.28 -17.26 3.67
C PRO A 48 3.58 -16.51 3.96
N HIS A 49 4.39 -16.97 4.92
CA HIS A 49 5.71 -16.37 5.18
C HIS A 49 6.71 -16.56 4.02
N LYS A 50 6.37 -17.37 3.04
CA LYS A 50 7.13 -17.51 1.79
C LYS A 50 6.79 -16.42 0.77
N SER A 51 5.62 -15.78 0.92
CA SER A 51 5.21 -14.66 0.09
C SER A 51 5.84 -13.36 0.58
N VAL A 52 6.77 -12.81 -0.18
CA VAL A 52 7.32 -11.47 0.04
C VAL A 52 6.44 -10.47 -0.71
N ASN A 53 5.57 -9.80 0.03
CA ASN A 53 4.57 -8.87 -0.50
C ASN A 53 5.18 -7.49 -0.72
N PHE A 54 5.11 -6.97 -1.92
CA PHE A 54 5.60 -5.63 -2.24
C PHE A 54 4.61 -4.88 -3.15
N ILE A 55 4.62 -3.58 -3.05
CA ILE A 55 3.90 -2.68 -3.96
C ILE A 55 4.87 -2.13 -5.01
N CYS A 56 6.03 -1.67 -4.58
CA CYS A 56 7.12 -1.20 -5.41
C CYS A 56 8.39 -2.01 -5.11
N ALA A 57 9.33 -2.02 -6.06
CA ALA A 57 10.63 -2.65 -5.93
C ALA A 57 11.70 -1.70 -6.49
N HIS A 58 12.97 -2.15 -6.58
CA HIS A 58 14.05 -1.35 -7.14
C HIS A 58 13.82 -1.00 -8.61
N ASP A 59 13.17 -1.89 -9.36
CA ASP A 59 12.69 -1.65 -10.72
C ASP A 59 11.26 -1.13 -10.67
N GLY A 60 10.96 -0.11 -11.46
CA GLY A 60 9.64 0.48 -11.53
C GLY A 60 9.53 1.81 -10.79
N PHE A 61 8.31 2.27 -10.63
CA PHE A 61 8.01 3.50 -9.90
C PHE A 61 8.26 3.36 -8.40
N THR A 62 8.65 4.46 -7.74
CA THR A 62 8.47 4.62 -6.29
C THR A 62 6.96 4.62 -5.98
N LEU A 63 6.60 4.45 -4.72
CA LEU A 63 5.19 4.48 -4.31
C LEU A 63 4.54 5.85 -4.58
N THR A 64 5.30 6.92 -4.42
CA THR A 64 4.87 8.28 -4.78
C THR A 64 4.61 8.41 -6.28
N ASP A 65 5.52 7.92 -7.11
CA ASP A 65 5.39 8.01 -8.56
C ASP A 65 4.26 7.13 -9.10
N LEU A 66 4.02 5.97 -8.49
CA LEU A 66 2.92 5.07 -8.81
C LEU A 66 1.55 5.75 -8.76
N VAL A 67 1.37 6.70 -7.84
CA VAL A 67 0.11 7.47 -7.67
C VAL A 67 0.18 8.88 -8.22
N SER A 68 1.25 9.22 -8.94
CA SER A 68 1.49 10.56 -9.49
C SER A 68 1.57 10.61 -11.02
N TYR A 69 1.84 9.49 -11.66
CA TYR A 69 2.07 9.42 -13.10
C TYR A 69 1.25 8.31 -13.74
N ASN A 70 0.56 8.63 -14.84
CA ASN A 70 -0.12 7.62 -15.66
C ASN A 70 0.87 6.78 -16.47
N ASN A 71 1.94 7.42 -16.97
CA ASN A 71 2.96 6.81 -17.80
C ASN A 71 4.34 7.15 -17.26
N LYS A 72 5.33 6.32 -17.59
CA LYS A 72 6.72 6.61 -17.27
C LYS A 72 7.22 7.86 -17.98
N ASN A 73 8.19 8.53 -17.36
CA ASN A 73 8.79 9.76 -17.86
C ASN A 73 10.33 9.64 -17.96
N ASN A 74 10.84 8.50 -18.45
CA ASN A 74 12.27 8.19 -18.38
C ASN A 74 13.13 9.07 -19.29
N SER A 75 12.72 9.22 -20.55
CA SER A 75 13.52 9.95 -21.55
C SER A 75 13.42 11.47 -21.47
N SER A 76 12.34 11.99 -20.90
CA SER A 76 12.06 13.43 -20.84
C SER A 76 12.27 14.04 -19.45
N VAL A 77 12.47 13.24 -18.41
CA VAL A 77 12.79 13.78 -17.10
C VAL A 77 14.22 14.34 -17.09
N ILE A 78 14.37 15.52 -16.51
CA ILE A 78 15.66 16.22 -16.49
C ILE A 78 16.53 15.76 -15.30
N TRP A 79 17.83 16.04 -15.41
CA TRP A 79 18.76 15.89 -14.31
C TRP A 79 18.28 16.64 -13.05
N PRO A 80 18.39 16.08 -11.84
CA PRO A 80 19.12 14.85 -11.45
C PRO A 80 18.29 13.55 -11.45
N PHE A 81 17.12 13.51 -12.05
CA PHE A 81 16.22 12.35 -12.06
C PHE A 81 16.30 11.51 -13.34
N GLY A 82 17.01 11.97 -14.30
CA GLY A 82 17.22 11.34 -15.60
C GLY A 82 18.09 12.19 -16.52
N PRO A 83 18.02 11.95 -17.84
CA PRO A 83 17.18 10.93 -18.51
C PRO A 83 17.71 9.51 -18.35
N SER A 84 16.83 8.53 -18.57
CA SER A 84 17.16 7.11 -18.67
C SER A 84 16.32 6.45 -19.77
N ASP A 85 16.58 5.18 -20.05
CA ASP A 85 15.86 4.39 -21.04
C ASP A 85 15.17 3.17 -20.41
N GLY A 86 14.53 2.34 -21.23
CA GLY A 86 13.90 1.09 -20.80
C GLY A 86 12.73 1.27 -19.83
N GLY A 87 12.60 0.36 -18.87
CA GLY A 87 11.50 0.30 -17.92
C GLY A 87 10.17 -0.14 -18.53
N SER A 88 9.27 -0.67 -17.69
CA SER A 88 7.95 -1.13 -18.12
C SER A 88 7.04 0.03 -18.53
N ASP A 89 6.26 -0.17 -19.60
CA ASP A 89 5.15 0.74 -19.96
C ASP A 89 3.87 0.43 -19.19
N SER A 90 3.75 -0.79 -18.65
CA SER A 90 2.59 -1.23 -17.87
C SER A 90 2.92 -1.24 -16.38
N ASN A 91 2.48 -0.21 -15.67
CA ASN A 91 2.81 -0.02 -14.26
C ASN A 91 1.61 -0.13 -13.31
N ASP A 92 0.38 -0.24 -13.83
CA ASP A 92 -0.86 -0.11 -13.06
C ASP A 92 -0.90 1.19 -12.21
N SER A 93 -0.24 2.23 -12.73
CA SER A 93 -0.13 3.54 -12.09
C SER A 93 -1.28 4.47 -12.51
N TRP A 94 -1.52 5.50 -11.71
CA TRP A 94 -2.48 6.56 -12.06
C TRP A 94 -2.15 7.86 -11.33
N ASN A 95 -2.30 8.99 -12.00
CA ASN A 95 -1.99 10.27 -11.40
C ASN A 95 -3.06 10.70 -10.36
N SER A 96 -2.69 11.64 -9.53
CA SER A 96 -3.58 12.28 -8.53
C SER A 96 -3.92 13.72 -8.92
N ASP A 97 -3.75 14.09 -10.19
CA ASP A 97 -4.06 15.41 -10.76
C ASP A 97 -3.48 16.58 -9.93
N LEU A 98 -2.23 16.42 -9.45
CA LEU A 98 -1.53 17.34 -8.57
C LEU A 98 -2.20 17.54 -7.18
N ASN A 99 -3.22 16.76 -6.85
CA ASN A 99 -3.86 16.79 -5.54
C ASN A 99 -3.00 16.05 -4.52
N GLN A 100 -2.33 16.79 -3.65
CA GLN A 100 -1.43 16.28 -2.62
C GLN A 100 -2.14 15.42 -1.58
N GLU A 101 -3.32 15.83 -1.14
CA GLU A 101 -4.09 15.08 -0.14
C GLU A 101 -4.52 13.72 -0.69
N LEU A 102 -5.04 13.70 -1.92
CA LEU A 102 -5.41 12.46 -2.61
C LEU A 102 -4.20 11.54 -2.81
N ARG A 103 -3.04 12.11 -3.19
CA ARG A 103 -1.79 11.35 -3.33
C ARG A 103 -1.41 10.69 -2.01
N ARG A 104 -1.37 11.45 -0.92
CA ARG A 104 -1.04 10.95 0.41
C ARG A 104 -2.04 9.90 0.89
N GLN A 105 -3.33 10.12 0.64
CA GLN A 105 -4.36 9.12 0.94
C GLN A 105 -4.13 7.80 0.19
N ARG A 106 -3.82 7.86 -1.10
CA ARG A 106 -3.51 6.67 -1.91
C ARG A 106 -2.28 5.92 -1.39
N ILE A 107 -1.23 6.64 -1.01
CA ILE A 107 -0.04 6.04 -0.40
C ILE A 107 -0.40 5.39 0.95
N ARG A 108 -1.18 6.06 1.80
CA ARG A 108 -1.67 5.50 3.07
C ARG A 108 -2.51 4.24 2.85
N ASN A 109 -3.34 4.21 1.79
CA ASN A 109 -4.11 3.02 1.42
C ASN A 109 -3.19 1.83 1.12
N PHE A 110 -2.13 2.04 0.33
CA PHE A 110 -1.15 1.00 0.02
C PHE A 110 -0.44 0.49 1.27
N PHE A 111 0.06 1.37 2.13
CA PHE A 111 0.70 0.97 3.38
C PHE A 111 -0.26 0.19 4.29
N THR A 112 -1.51 0.64 4.41
CA THR A 112 -2.51 -0.06 5.23
C THR A 112 -2.79 -1.45 4.68
N VAL A 113 -3.08 -1.57 3.39
CA VAL A 113 -3.33 -2.86 2.75
C VAL A 113 -2.13 -3.79 2.92
N GLN A 114 -0.92 -3.31 2.69
CA GLN A 114 0.29 -4.13 2.79
C GLN A 114 0.56 -4.59 4.23
N MET A 115 0.35 -3.74 5.22
CA MET A 115 0.61 -4.07 6.63
C MET A 115 -0.46 -4.98 7.23
N PHE A 116 -1.68 -5.00 6.71
CA PHE A 116 -2.73 -5.92 7.13
C PHE A 116 -2.81 -7.21 6.32
N SER A 117 -2.17 -7.26 5.15
CA SER A 117 -2.10 -8.47 4.33
C SER A 117 -1.25 -9.56 4.99
N ARG A 118 -1.65 -10.80 4.83
CA ARG A 118 -0.87 -11.95 5.25
C ARG A 118 0.33 -12.14 4.32
N GLY A 119 1.51 -12.42 4.89
CA GLY A 119 2.78 -12.54 4.19
C GLY A 119 3.86 -11.64 4.78
N VAL A 120 5.01 -11.53 4.14
CA VAL A 120 6.15 -10.72 4.57
C VAL A 120 6.15 -9.40 3.79
N PRO A 121 5.88 -8.25 4.42
CA PRO A 121 5.91 -6.98 3.72
C PRO A 121 7.34 -6.58 3.36
N MET A 122 7.54 -6.16 2.12
CA MET A 122 8.76 -5.53 1.63
C MET A 122 8.43 -4.16 1.05
N ILE A 123 9.17 -3.13 1.43
CA ILE A 123 9.05 -1.78 0.91
C ILE A 123 10.36 -1.34 0.28
N VAL A 124 10.29 -0.48 -0.72
CA VAL A 124 11.46 0.27 -1.18
C VAL A 124 11.68 1.41 -0.19
N TYR A 125 12.87 1.47 0.37
CA TYR A 125 13.14 2.51 1.35
C TYR A 125 13.16 3.91 0.69
N GLY A 126 12.56 4.85 1.40
CA GLY A 126 12.19 6.15 0.85
C GLY A 126 10.70 6.26 0.52
N ASP A 127 10.01 5.15 0.26
CA ASP A 127 8.56 5.16 0.07
C ASP A 127 7.83 5.64 1.33
N GLU A 128 8.36 5.33 2.52
CA GLU A 128 7.80 5.71 3.82
C GLU A 128 7.83 7.21 4.10
N PHE A 129 8.66 7.96 3.42
CA PHE A 129 8.69 9.42 3.53
C PHE A 129 8.41 10.15 2.21
N GLY A 130 7.92 9.41 1.20
CA GLY A 130 7.42 9.99 -0.04
C GLY A 130 8.49 10.30 -1.09
N ARG A 131 9.59 9.53 -1.11
CA ARG A 131 10.63 9.64 -2.15
C ARG A 131 10.00 9.52 -3.53
N THR A 132 10.49 10.33 -4.48
CA THR A 132 10.07 10.32 -5.88
C THR A 132 11.29 10.26 -6.81
N GLN A 133 11.10 9.69 -7.99
CA GLN A 133 12.02 9.74 -9.12
C GLN A 133 11.45 10.59 -10.26
N ASN A 134 10.42 11.43 -9.98
CA ASN A 134 9.74 12.29 -10.94
C ASN A 134 9.21 11.54 -12.17
N GLY A 135 8.68 10.33 -11.94
CA GLY A 135 8.12 9.50 -12.99
C GLY A 135 9.15 8.69 -13.79
N ASN A 136 10.42 8.72 -13.40
CA ASN A 136 11.40 7.78 -13.92
C ASN A 136 11.24 6.43 -13.24
N ASN A 137 10.86 5.41 -14.00
CA ASN A 137 10.68 4.06 -13.45
C ASN A 137 11.87 3.11 -13.76
N ASN A 138 12.97 3.64 -14.25
CA ASN A 138 14.18 2.85 -14.55
C ASN A 138 15.47 3.67 -14.44
N PRO A 139 15.80 4.23 -13.28
CA PRO A 139 16.95 5.12 -13.10
C PRO A 139 18.29 4.39 -12.95
N TYR A 140 18.44 3.18 -13.47
CA TYR A 140 19.59 2.29 -13.24
C TYR A 140 20.94 2.92 -13.64
N ASN A 141 20.93 3.82 -14.61
CA ASN A 141 22.09 4.52 -15.16
C ASN A 141 22.19 5.99 -14.70
N VAL A 142 21.35 6.41 -13.76
CA VAL A 142 21.30 7.79 -13.24
C VAL A 142 22.00 7.83 -11.88
N ASP A 143 23.22 8.35 -11.86
CA ASP A 143 23.98 8.59 -10.63
C ASP A 143 23.88 10.07 -10.23
N GLY A 144 22.83 10.38 -9.48
CA GLY A 144 22.53 11.75 -9.08
C GLY A 144 21.68 11.87 -7.84
N LEU A 145 21.64 13.06 -7.26
CA LEU A 145 20.89 13.34 -6.03
C LEU A 145 19.39 13.00 -6.12
N GLY A 146 18.82 13.02 -7.33
CA GLY A 146 17.43 12.67 -7.56
C GLY A 146 17.10 11.19 -7.31
N THR A 147 18.12 10.32 -7.37
CA THR A 147 17.98 8.88 -7.16
C THR A 147 18.42 8.43 -5.77
N TYR A 148 19.09 9.30 -5.02
CA TYR A 148 19.51 9.01 -3.65
C TYR A 148 18.36 9.21 -2.66
N ASN A 149 18.49 8.60 -1.48
CA ASN A 149 17.57 8.86 -0.39
C ASN A 149 18.00 10.09 0.40
N ASN A 150 17.13 11.07 0.46
CA ASN A 150 17.34 12.27 1.26
C ASN A 150 16.60 12.14 2.59
N TYR A 151 17.29 11.74 3.64
CA TYR A 151 16.70 11.57 4.96
C TYR A 151 16.20 12.86 5.63
N ASN A 152 16.56 14.03 5.10
CA ASN A 152 15.96 15.29 5.57
C ASN A 152 14.45 15.33 5.29
N MET A 153 13.97 14.57 4.30
CA MET A 153 12.54 14.43 4.00
C MET A 153 11.71 13.87 5.17
N ILE A 154 12.33 13.21 6.13
CA ILE A 154 11.64 12.73 7.35
C ILE A 154 11.09 13.90 8.18
N ASN A 155 11.74 15.06 8.12
CA ASN A 155 11.41 16.24 8.88
C ASN A 155 10.71 17.32 8.01
N THR A 156 10.40 17.02 6.76
CA THR A 156 9.81 17.97 5.81
C THR A 156 8.54 17.43 5.22
N ASP A 157 7.64 18.31 4.83
CA ASP A 157 6.40 17.93 4.15
C ASP A 157 6.68 17.69 2.66
N SER A 158 7.05 16.47 2.35
CA SER A 158 7.53 16.09 1.02
C SER A 158 6.71 14.91 0.46
N PRO A 159 6.72 14.73 -0.87
CA PRO A 159 7.13 15.68 -1.91
C PRO A 159 5.97 16.61 -2.26
N ASN A 160 6.24 17.89 -2.39
CA ASN A 160 5.29 18.83 -2.96
C ASN A 160 5.44 18.86 -4.47
N ALA A 161 4.32 18.97 -5.19
CA ALA A 161 4.33 19.21 -6.61
C ALA A 161 4.85 20.62 -6.89
N VAL A 162 5.87 20.72 -7.73
CA VAL A 162 6.34 21.99 -8.27
C VAL A 162 5.83 22.23 -9.69
N SER A 163 6.05 23.41 -10.24
CA SER A 163 5.66 23.73 -11.60
C SER A 163 6.10 22.65 -12.59
N GLY A 164 5.20 22.25 -13.49
CA GLY A 164 5.47 21.18 -14.44
C GLY A 164 5.27 19.75 -13.93
N GLY A 165 4.70 19.58 -12.74
CA GLY A 165 4.43 18.25 -12.17
C GLY A 165 5.63 17.61 -11.46
N TYR A 166 6.75 18.30 -11.35
CA TYR A 166 7.91 17.83 -10.59
C TYR A 166 7.64 17.84 -9.09
N HIS A 167 8.25 16.89 -8.42
CA HIS A 167 8.28 16.80 -6.96
C HIS A 167 9.64 17.21 -6.43
N ASN A 168 9.66 17.91 -5.30
CA ASN A 168 10.90 18.27 -4.64
C ASN A 168 11.40 17.11 -3.77
N ASN A 169 12.22 16.25 -4.36
CA ASN A 169 12.84 15.13 -3.64
C ASN A 169 14.05 15.56 -2.78
N LEU A 170 14.40 16.82 -2.80
CA LEU A 170 15.57 17.33 -2.08
C LEU A 170 15.23 17.76 -0.65
N GLY A 171 13.94 17.65 -0.24
CA GLY A 171 13.51 17.89 1.14
C GLY A 171 13.66 19.34 1.59
N THR A 172 13.43 20.29 0.67
CA THR A 172 13.51 21.73 1.01
C THR A 172 12.22 22.30 1.54
N ASP A 173 11.10 21.61 1.32
CA ASP A 173 9.80 22.06 1.82
C ASP A 173 9.58 21.52 3.23
N SER A 174 9.41 22.40 4.18
CA SER A 174 9.10 22.06 5.57
C SER A 174 7.67 22.47 5.91
N ASN A 175 7.02 21.70 6.77
CA ASN A 175 5.80 22.14 7.44
C ASN A 175 6.14 22.88 8.75
N ALA A 176 5.13 23.50 9.36
CA ALA A 176 5.30 24.27 10.59
C ALA A 176 5.87 23.44 11.76
N ASP A 177 5.63 22.12 11.74
CA ASP A 177 6.05 21.21 12.81
C ASP A 177 7.37 20.49 12.51
N ASN A 178 7.98 20.71 11.36
CA ASN A 178 9.14 19.97 10.86
C ASN A 178 8.92 18.44 10.89
N LYS A 179 7.75 17.99 10.46
CA LYS A 179 7.36 16.59 10.44
C LYS A 179 6.86 16.19 9.06
N ASN A 180 7.19 14.98 8.67
CA ASN A 180 6.60 14.32 7.51
C ASN A 180 5.44 13.43 7.98
N ALA A 181 4.21 13.86 7.71
CA ALA A 181 3.01 13.14 8.13
C ALA A 181 2.93 11.74 7.52
N LEU A 182 3.39 11.56 6.28
CA LEU A 182 3.43 10.25 5.64
C LEU A 182 4.40 9.31 6.36
N PHE A 183 5.58 9.81 6.74
CA PHE A 183 6.55 9.04 7.52
C PHE A 183 5.98 8.61 8.88
N LEU A 184 5.29 9.52 9.56
CA LEU A 184 4.65 9.20 10.84
C LEU A 184 3.58 8.12 10.68
N PHE A 185 2.77 8.21 9.62
CA PHE A 185 1.78 7.20 9.29
C PHE A 185 2.42 5.83 8.98
N ALA A 186 3.41 5.79 8.09
CA ALA A 186 4.12 4.57 7.73
C ALA A 186 4.75 3.91 8.96
N LYS A 187 5.42 4.71 9.81
CA LYS A 187 5.98 4.26 11.09
C LYS A 187 4.90 3.66 12.00
N TYR A 188 3.74 4.33 12.08
CA TYR A 188 2.64 3.85 12.91
C TYR A 188 2.12 2.48 12.46
N VAL A 189 1.78 2.32 11.16
CA VAL A 189 1.21 1.06 10.68
C VAL A 189 2.22 -0.09 10.69
N MET A 190 3.50 0.20 10.43
CA MET A 190 4.58 -0.79 10.55
C MET A 190 4.78 -1.24 12.00
N ASN A 191 4.73 -0.32 12.97
CA ASN A 191 4.79 -0.66 14.40
C ASN A 191 3.56 -1.43 14.86
N LEU A 192 2.36 -1.09 14.37
CA LEU A 192 1.14 -1.85 14.64
C LEU A 192 1.33 -3.31 14.21
N ARG A 193 1.76 -3.55 12.97
CA ARG A 193 2.05 -4.90 12.49
C ARG A 193 3.15 -5.59 13.30
N LYS A 194 4.24 -4.89 13.58
CA LYS A 194 5.37 -5.43 14.37
C LYS A 194 4.94 -5.92 15.76
N ASN A 195 3.97 -5.25 16.36
CA ASN A 195 3.51 -5.58 17.72
C ASN A 195 2.30 -6.55 17.74
N SER A 196 1.64 -6.76 16.61
CA SER A 196 0.50 -7.68 16.49
C SER A 196 0.96 -9.10 16.18
N VAL A 197 0.57 -10.06 17.00
CA VAL A 197 0.79 -11.49 16.77
C VAL A 197 -0.08 -11.95 15.59
N ALA A 198 -1.32 -11.48 15.50
CA ALA A 198 -2.28 -11.88 14.47
C ALA A 198 -1.80 -11.49 13.05
N LEU A 199 -1.18 -10.31 12.90
CA LEU A 199 -0.74 -9.81 11.61
C LEU A 199 0.60 -10.41 11.14
N ARG A 200 1.33 -11.13 12.02
CA ARG A 200 2.67 -11.67 11.73
C ARG A 200 2.72 -13.20 11.68
N GLN A 201 1.58 -13.85 11.51
CA GLN A 201 1.57 -15.31 11.45
C GLN A 201 2.33 -15.85 10.24
N SER A 202 3.09 -16.90 10.48
CA SER A 202 3.83 -17.63 9.44
C SER A 202 2.97 -18.65 8.69
N ASP A 203 1.75 -18.86 9.17
CA ASP A 203 0.79 -19.84 8.65
C ASP A 203 -0.60 -19.20 8.43
N TYR A 204 -1.59 -20.03 8.10
CA TYR A 204 -2.97 -19.61 7.88
C TYR A 204 -3.88 -19.82 9.11
N SER A 205 -3.32 -20.01 10.30
CA SER A 205 -4.07 -20.35 11.52
C SER A 205 -4.95 -19.23 12.07
N VAL A 206 -4.63 -17.96 11.79
CA VAL A 206 -5.53 -16.83 12.05
C VAL A 206 -6.59 -16.76 10.97
N THR A 207 -7.86 -16.69 11.33
CA THR A 207 -8.94 -16.59 10.36
C THR A 207 -9.06 -15.17 9.83
N TYR A 208 -9.05 -15.04 8.49
CA TYR A 208 -9.40 -13.83 7.76
C TYR A 208 -10.74 -14.05 7.09
N THR A 209 -11.74 -13.25 7.44
CA THR A 209 -13.09 -13.30 6.86
C THR A 209 -13.31 -12.10 5.97
N PHE A 210 -13.78 -12.35 4.73
CA PHE A 210 -14.02 -11.31 3.74
C PHE A 210 -15.49 -11.30 3.36
N LYS A 211 -16.14 -10.16 3.47
CA LYS A 211 -17.57 -9.98 3.17
C LYS A 211 -17.81 -8.64 2.48
N LYS A 212 -19.03 -8.45 1.99
CA LYS A 212 -19.52 -7.13 1.57
C LYS A 212 -19.62 -6.20 2.79
N GLU A 213 -20.01 -4.97 2.55
CA GLU A 213 -20.16 -3.91 3.56
C GLU A 213 -21.10 -4.27 4.73
N ASP A 214 -22.01 -5.22 4.53
CA ASP A 214 -22.93 -5.71 5.57
C ASP A 214 -22.28 -6.69 6.57
N GLY A 215 -21.07 -7.16 6.27
CA GLY A 215 -20.33 -8.13 7.09
C GLY A 215 -20.86 -9.56 7.01
N VAL A 216 -21.83 -9.85 6.14
CA VAL A 216 -22.55 -11.15 6.04
C VAL A 216 -22.51 -11.69 4.61
N THR A 217 -22.82 -10.89 3.62
CA THR A 217 -22.94 -11.30 2.21
C THR A 217 -21.56 -11.60 1.62
N ASP A 218 -21.44 -12.71 0.90
CA ASP A 218 -20.22 -13.08 0.22
C ASP A 218 -19.84 -12.10 -0.90
N LEU A 219 -18.54 -11.89 -1.07
CA LEU A 219 -18.03 -11.04 -2.13
C LEU A 219 -18.22 -11.69 -3.50
N SER A 220 -18.51 -10.85 -4.48
CA SER A 220 -18.48 -11.17 -5.91
C SER A 220 -17.30 -10.47 -6.59
N ASN A 221 -17.00 -10.91 -7.81
CA ASN A 221 -15.81 -10.47 -8.53
C ASN A 221 -15.74 -8.95 -8.77
N GLY A 222 -16.89 -8.31 -9.00
CA GLY A 222 -16.97 -6.86 -9.31
C GLY A 222 -17.10 -5.93 -8.10
N ASP A 223 -17.14 -6.46 -6.88
CA ASP A 223 -17.29 -5.65 -5.69
C ASP A 223 -16.10 -4.70 -5.49
N ARG A 224 -16.37 -3.49 -4.99
CA ARG A 224 -15.36 -2.46 -4.73
C ARG A 224 -15.24 -2.12 -3.24
N CYS A 225 -16.15 -2.68 -2.43
CA CYS A 225 -16.20 -2.49 -1.00
C CYS A 225 -15.93 -3.83 -0.33
N VAL A 226 -14.99 -3.84 0.59
CA VAL A 226 -14.59 -5.09 1.27
C VAL A 226 -14.60 -4.86 2.77
N TRP A 227 -15.32 -5.71 3.47
CA TRP A 227 -15.31 -5.86 4.91
C TRP A 227 -14.40 -7.03 5.27
N ILE A 228 -13.41 -6.81 6.13
CA ILE A 228 -12.43 -7.82 6.53
C ILE A 228 -12.42 -7.91 8.05
N ARG A 229 -12.58 -9.11 8.59
CA ARG A 229 -12.27 -9.42 10.00
C ARG A 229 -11.05 -10.33 10.08
N ILE A 230 -10.12 -9.96 10.94
CA ILE A 230 -8.93 -10.75 11.30
C ILE A 230 -9.11 -11.18 12.74
N ASP A 231 -9.24 -12.48 12.98
CA ASP A 231 -9.47 -13.07 14.32
C ASP A 231 -8.17 -13.14 15.13
N GLY A 232 -7.77 -12.00 15.70
CA GLY A 232 -6.60 -11.93 16.56
C GLY A 232 -6.81 -12.58 17.92
N SER A 233 -8.04 -12.65 18.40
CA SER A 233 -8.36 -13.22 19.72
C SER A 233 -8.00 -14.71 19.80
N SER A 234 -8.03 -15.43 18.69
CA SER A 234 -7.56 -16.82 18.59
C SER A 234 -6.07 -16.99 18.92
N LYS A 235 -5.30 -15.90 18.92
CA LYS A 235 -3.86 -15.86 19.25
C LYS A 235 -3.54 -15.01 20.48
N GLY A 236 -4.57 -14.62 21.26
CA GLY A 236 -4.40 -13.73 22.40
C GLY A 236 -4.07 -12.27 22.03
N ASP A 237 -4.41 -11.87 20.80
CA ASP A 237 -4.22 -10.53 20.27
C ASP A 237 -5.58 -9.82 20.08
N SER A 238 -5.58 -8.60 19.63
CA SER A 238 -6.78 -7.88 19.23
C SER A 238 -7.34 -8.41 17.91
N ASP A 239 -8.67 -8.43 17.79
CA ASP A 239 -9.31 -8.55 16.48
C ASP A 239 -9.20 -7.25 15.72
N TYR A 240 -9.11 -7.35 14.39
CA TYR A 240 -9.12 -6.19 13.51
C TYR A 240 -10.32 -6.25 12.58
N LEU A 241 -10.93 -5.08 12.36
CA LEU A 241 -11.88 -4.84 11.27
C LEU A 241 -11.24 -3.85 10.30
N VAL A 242 -11.13 -4.24 9.03
CA VAL A 242 -10.61 -3.39 7.97
C VAL A 242 -11.72 -3.17 6.95
N PHE A 243 -12.06 -1.90 6.73
CA PHE A 243 -13.06 -1.49 5.75
C PHE A 243 -12.38 -0.81 4.58
N ILE A 244 -12.55 -1.35 3.39
CA ILE A 244 -11.94 -0.83 2.17
C ILE A 244 -13.06 -0.38 1.23
N ASN A 245 -13.12 0.93 0.97
CA ASN A 245 -14.05 1.51 0.03
C ASN A 245 -13.31 2.03 -1.20
N MET A 246 -13.37 1.28 -2.30
CA MET A 246 -12.87 1.69 -3.62
C MET A 246 -14.03 2.11 -4.56
N TRP A 247 -15.20 2.37 -3.98
CA TRP A 247 -16.32 2.95 -4.70
C TRP A 247 -16.24 4.48 -4.71
N THR A 248 -16.95 5.11 -5.62
CA THR A 248 -16.94 6.58 -5.79
C THR A 248 -17.87 7.32 -4.84
N SER A 249 -18.66 6.59 -4.05
CA SER A 249 -19.68 7.14 -3.16
C SER A 249 -19.45 6.72 -1.72
N LEU A 250 -20.13 7.41 -0.79
CA LEU A 250 -20.18 7.00 0.61
C LEU A 250 -20.82 5.61 0.73
N VAL A 251 -20.19 4.76 1.53
CA VAL A 251 -20.65 3.40 1.84
C VAL A 251 -20.70 3.21 3.35
N ASN A 252 -21.81 2.68 3.85
CA ASN A 252 -21.96 2.35 5.27
C ASN A 252 -21.55 0.91 5.51
N TYR A 253 -20.62 0.72 6.45
CA TYR A 253 -20.17 -0.59 6.87
C TYR A 253 -20.81 -1.01 8.19
N THR A 254 -21.23 -2.27 8.28
CA THR A 254 -21.73 -2.84 9.53
C THR A 254 -20.58 -3.19 10.45
N VAL A 255 -20.58 -2.60 11.64
CA VAL A 255 -19.66 -2.94 12.72
C VAL A 255 -20.35 -3.98 13.60
N PRO A 256 -19.83 -5.22 13.73
CA PRO A 256 -20.43 -6.24 14.57
C PRO A 256 -20.35 -5.86 16.05
N ALA A 257 -21.24 -6.40 16.86
CA ALA A 257 -21.12 -6.26 18.31
C ALA A 257 -19.75 -6.78 18.77
N PRO A 258 -19.05 -6.06 19.64
CA PRO A 258 -17.82 -6.57 20.22
C PRO A 258 -18.11 -7.71 21.21
N ASP A 259 -17.11 -8.56 21.46
CA ASP A 259 -17.18 -9.55 22.49
C ASP A 259 -17.41 -8.90 23.89
N SER A 260 -17.94 -9.69 24.84
CA SER A 260 -18.19 -9.19 26.20
C SER A 260 -16.93 -8.58 26.80
N GLY A 261 -17.06 -7.38 27.36
CA GLY A 261 -15.97 -6.65 27.99
C GLY A 261 -14.97 -5.99 27.00
N LYS A 262 -15.20 -6.11 25.67
CA LYS A 262 -14.39 -5.48 24.64
C LYS A 262 -15.12 -4.30 23.99
N LYS A 263 -14.38 -3.51 23.21
CA LYS A 263 -14.92 -2.41 22.40
C LYS A 263 -14.13 -2.28 21.09
N TRP A 264 -14.81 -1.83 20.04
CA TRP A 264 -14.13 -1.40 18.82
C TRP A 264 -13.57 0.02 18.98
N VAL A 265 -12.36 0.22 18.52
CA VAL A 265 -11.69 1.52 18.49
C VAL A 265 -11.15 1.77 17.09
N ARG A 266 -11.49 2.90 16.49
CA ARG A 266 -10.90 3.30 15.22
C ARG A 266 -9.44 3.70 15.45
N ILE A 267 -8.51 3.02 14.80
CA ILE A 267 -7.07 3.21 14.94
C ILE A 267 -6.41 3.76 13.67
N ILE A 268 -7.06 3.59 12.51
CA ILE A 268 -6.59 4.09 11.23
C ILE A 268 -7.79 4.65 10.46
N ASP A 269 -7.59 5.79 9.83
CA ASP A 269 -8.45 6.37 8.81
C ASP A 269 -7.55 7.00 7.75
N THR A 270 -7.46 6.37 6.58
CA THR A 270 -6.54 6.82 5.54
C THR A 270 -6.97 8.11 4.86
N ALA A 271 -8.24 8.51 4.97
CA ALA A 271 -8.75 9.76 4.42
C ALA A 271 -8.50 10.96 5.34
N SER A 272 -8.56 10.73 6.66
CA SER A 272 -8.50 11.78 7.66
C SER A 272 -7.37 11.57 8.69
N TRP A 273 -6.33 10.85 8.33
CA TRP A 273 -5.16 10.73 9.19
C TRP A 273 -4.64 12.13 9.52
N ALA A 274 -4.65 12.47 10.81
CA ALA A 274 -4.24 13.79 11.28
C ALA A 274 -2.80 14.10 10.85
N GLU A 275 -2.66 15.13 10.12
CA GLU A 275 -1.40 15.73 9.70
C GLU A 275 -0.94 16.73 10.76
#